data_3fd503b730228d10a8022502b951d22f
#
_entry.id   3fd503b730228d10a8022502b951d22f
#
_cell.length_a   1.000
_cell.length_b   1.000
_cell.length_c   1.000
_cell.angle_alpha   90.00
_cell.angle_beta   90.00
_cell.angle_gamma   90.00
#
_symmetry.space_group_name_H-M   'P 1'
#
loop_
_entity.id
_entity.type
_entity.pdbx_description
1 polymer ?
#
loop_
_entity_poly.entity_id
_entity_poly.type
_entity_poly.pdbx_seq_one_letter_code
_entity_poly.pdbx_strand_id
1 'polypeptide(L)'
;MKTVLLHGLGQTAQDWKDVVCQFSTSNVECPELFSSMGNEISYSRILANLERQYSDATEPLYICGLSLGALLALDFTIRHGDKVASLVLIGAQYKVPTLLIDFQNLLFRCMPAKSFYNMGLSKSDTIKLSHSMRSLDFTSQLSKITCPVTVLCGEKDRANLKASKKLNELLSQATLQIVSGAGHEINKDAPEVIAAILNM
;
A
#
# COMPACT_ATOMS: atom_id res chain seq x y z
N MET A 1 -9.03 18.98 -0.67
CA MET A 1 -7.86 18.10 -0.56
C MET A 1 -8.31 16.79 0.08
N LYS A 2 -8.14 15.66 -0.56
CA LYS A 2 -8.62 14.35 -0.12
C LYS A 2 -7.45 13.41 0.19
N THR A 3 -7.44 12.81 1.38
CA THR A 3 -6.44 11.80 1.77
C THR A 3 -7.03 10.41 1.65
N VAL A 4 -6.32 9.50 0.95
CA VAL A 4 -6.74 8.10 0.73
C VAL A 4 -5.70 7.17 1.35
N LEU A 5 -6.14 6.32 2.29
CA LEU A 5 -5.28 5.39 3.03
C LEU A 5 -5.57 3.96 2.57
N LEU A 6 -4.60 3.30 1.93
CA LEU A 6 -4.73 1.96 1.35
C LEU A 6 -4.04 0.93 2.24
N HIS A 7 -4.82 0.00 2.78
CA HIS A 7 -4.31 -1.01 3.71
C HIS A 7 -3.52 -2.15 3.03
N GLY A 8 -2.75 -2.88 3.82
CA GLY A 8 -1.98 -4.04 3.37
C GLY A 8 -2.81 -5.32 3.21
N LEU A 9 -2.18 -6.36 2.64
CA LEU A 9 -2.73 -7.71 2.67
C LEU A 9 -2.76 -8.20 4.12
N GLY A 10 -3.91 -8.68 4.56
CA GLY A 10 -4.12 -9.09 5.95
C GLY A 10 -4.60 -7.99 6.88
N GLN A 11 -4.84 -6.80 6.33
CA GLN A 11 -5.45 -5.67 7.03
C GLN A 11 -6.81 -5.32 6.41
N THR A 12 -7.53 -4.42 7.07
CA THR A 12 -8.79 -3.81 6.68
C THR A 12 -8.68 -2.29 6.79
N ALA A 13 -9.68 -1.54 6.36
CA ALA A 13 -9.75 -0.09 6.56
C ALA A 13 -9.66 0.30 8.05
N GLN A 14 -10.16 -0.55 8.96
CA GLN A 14 -10.12 -0.32 10.39
C GLN A 14 -8.69 -0.26 10.99
N ASP A 15 -7.71 -0.87 10.32
CA ASP A 15 -6.31 -0.83 10.78
C ASP A 15 -5.66 0.56 10.64
N TRP A 16 -6.35 1.51 9.98
CA TRP A 16 -5.94 2.91 9.90
C TRP A 16 -6.50 3.81 11.01
N LYS A 17 -7.36 3.29 11.91
CA LYS A 17 -8.07 4.07 12.93
C LYS A 17 -7.15 4.98 13.76
N ASP A 18 -5.98 4.47 14.19
CA ASP A 18 -5.06 5.19 15.07
C ASP A 18 -4.33 6.31 14.32
N VAL A 19 -4.17 6.18 13.00
CA VAL A 19 -3.70 7.26 12.12
C VAL A 19 -4.80 8.29 11.90
N VAL A 20 -6.03 7.83 11.57
CA VAL A 20 -7.18 8.71 11.28
C VAL A 20 -7.55 9.58 12.49
N CYS A 21 -7.47 9.04 13.70
CA CYS A 21 -7.75 9.79 14.93
C CYS A 21 -6.83 11.01 15.14
N GLN A 22 -5.71 11.10 14.43
CA GLN A 22 -4.75 12.19 14.53
C GLN A 22 -4.93 13.26 13.45
N PHE A 23 -5.89 13.08 12.54
CA PHE A 23 -6.23 14.12 11.55
C PHE A 23 -7.16 15.16 12.13
N SER A 24 -6.88 16.42 11.84
CA SER A 24 -7.74 17.57 12.19
C SER A 24 -8.88 17.78 11.17
N THR A 25 -8.82 17.10 10.00
CA THR A 25 -9.77 17.26 8.89
C THR A 25 -10.59 15.99 8.67
N SER A 26 -11.82 16.16 8.21
CA SER A 26 -12.74 15.05 7.94
C SER A 26 -12.60 14.42 6.53
N ASN A 27 -11.66 14.89 5.70
CA ASN A 27 -11.52 14.45 4.31
C ASN A 27 -10.49 13.32 4.15
N VAL A 28 -10.61 12.29 5.00
CA VAL A 28 -9.77 11.09 4.98
C VAL A 28 -10.65 9.89 4.66
N GLU A 29 -10.29 9.15 3.62
CA GLU A 29 -10.96 7.91 3.22
C GLU A 29 -10.03 6.70 3.38
N CYS A 30 -10.59 5.64 3.94
CA CYS A 30 -9.94 4.32 4.06
C CYS A 30 -10.82 3.30 3.32
N PRO A 31 -10.64 3.11 2.01
CA PRO A 31 -11.47 2.16 1.27
C PRO A 31 -11.18 0.72 1.71
N GLU A 32 -12.24 -0.08 1.83
CA GLU A 32 -12.12 -1.53 1.99
C GLU A 32 -11.72 -2.16 0.65
N LEU A 33 -10.44 -2.48 0.50
CA LEU A 33 -9.87 -2.93 -0.78
C LEU A 33 -10.46 -4.25 -1.28
N PHE A 34 -11.02 -5.06 -0.38
CA PHE A 34 -11.52 -6.39 -0.68
C PHE A 34 -13.05 -6.47 -0.78
N SER A 35 -13.74 -5.35 -0.52
CA SER A 35 -15.20 -5.30 -0.65
C SER A 35 -15.62 -5.45 -2.11
N SER A 36 -16.77 -6.08 -2.33
CA SER A 36 -17.39 -6.23 -3.67
C SER A 36 -16.56 -7.01 -4.72
N MET A 37 -15.59 -7.85 -4.29
CA MET A 37 -14.73 -8.60 -5.21
C MET A 37 -15.39 -9.86 -5.79
N GLY A 38 -16.52 -10.34 -5.22
CA GLY A 38 -17.13 -11.60 -5.63
C GLY A 38 -16.14 -12.76 -5.57
N ASN A 39 -16.25 -13.73 -6.49
CA ASN A 39 -15.41 -14.93 -6.51
C ASN A 39 -14.06 -14.75 -7.25
N GLU A 40 -13.77 -13.58 -7.80
CA GLU A 40 -12.59 -13.33 -8.63
C GLU A 40 -11.73 -12.21 -8.07
N ILE A 41 -11.02 -12.47 -6.98
CA ILE A 41 -10.08 -11.52 -6.44
C ILE A 41 -8.74 -11.56 -7.18
N SER A 42 -8.25 -10.39 -7.58
CA SER A 42 -6.91 -10.19 -8.15
C SER A 42 -6.43 -8.76 -7.94
N TYR A 43 -5.12 -8.55 -8.03
CA TYR A 43 -4.51 -7.22 -7.95
C TYR A 43 -5.11 -6.25 -8.98
N SER A 44 -5.21 -6.68 -10.24
CA SER A 44 -5.75 -5.85 -11.32
C SER A 44 -7.21 -5.42 -11.08
N ARG A 45 -8.01 -6.28 -10.44
CA ARG A 45 -9.41 -5.95 -10.13
C ARG A 45 -9.51 -4.95 -8.98
N ILE A 46 -8.65 -5.08 -7.96
CA ILE A 46 -8.58 -4.09 -6.88
C ILE A 46 -8.16 -2.73 -7.46
N LEU A 47 -7.12 -2.71 -8.29
CA LEU A 47 -6.68 -1.49 -8.95
C LEU A 47 -7.79 -0.86 -9.80
N ALA A 48 -8.50 -1.65 -10.63
CA ALA A 48 -9.62 -1.15 -11.42
C ALA A 48 -10.76 -0.56 -10.58
N ASN A 49 -11.00 -1.08 -9.37
CA ASN A 49 -11.96 -0.48 -8.45
C ASN A 49 -11.47 0.86 -7.91
N LEU A 50 -10.19 0.97 -7.56
CA LEU A 50 -9.59 2.25 -7.15
C LEU A 50 -9.63 3.27 -8.29
N GLU A 51 -9.31 2.87 -9.51
CA GLU A 51 -9.39 3.73 -10.68
C GLU A 51 -10.83 4.24 -10.88
N ARG A 52 -11.83 3.37 -10.81
CA ARG A 52 -13.23 3.77 -10.91
C ARG A 52 -13.66 4.76 -9.82
N GLN A 53 -13.08 4.65 -8.62
CA GLN A 53 -13.45 5.52 -7.50
C GLN A 53 -12.73 6.87 -7.53
N TYR A 54 -11.51 6.93 -8.04
CA TYR A 54 -10.62 8.08 -7.86
C TYR A 54 -10.09 8.71 -9.15
N SER A 55 -10.18 8.09 -10.34
CA SER A 55 -9.64 8.67 -11.58
C SER A 55 -10.31 9.98 -11.99
N ASP A 56 -11.58 10.16 -11.62
CA ASP A 56 -12.36 11.37 -11.92
C ASP A 56 -12.34 12.38 -10.76
N ALA A 57 -11.44 12.21 -9.78
CA ALA A 57 -11.32 13.14 -8.67
C ALA A 57 -11.04 14.57 -9.17
N THR A 58 -11.87 15.51 -8.70
CA THR A 58 -11.73 16.94 -9.01
C THR A 58 -10.76 17.64 -8.07
N GLU A 59 -10.53 17.08 -6.88
CA GLU A 59 -9.56 17.55 -5.91
C GLU A 59 -8.28 16.72 -5.97
N PRO A 60 -7.10 17.34 -5.71
CA PRO A 60 -5.84 16.60 -5.61
C PRO A 60 -5.90 15.54 -4.51
N LEU A 61 -5.38 14.35 -4.80
CA LEU A 61 -5.31 13.21 -3.90
C LEU A 61 -3.97 13.16 -3.19
N TYR A 62 -4.02 12.93 -1.88
CA TYR A 62 -2.89 12.53 -1.05
C TYR A 62 -3.05 11.03 -0.79
N ILE A 63 -2.21 10.19 -1.37
CA ILE A 63 -2.36 8.75 -1.29
C ILE A 63 -1.28 8.18 -0.40
N CYS A 64 -1.69 7.44 0.62
CA CYS A 64 -0.81 6.68 1.49
C CYS A 64 -1.15 5.19 1.40
N GLY A 65 -0.17 4.35 1.13
CA GLY A 65 -0.39 2.91 1.06
C GLY A 65 0.65 2.12 1.85
N LEU A 66 0.20 1.03 2.46
CA LEU A 66 1.05 0.08 3.17
C LEU A 66 1.11 -1.25 2.40
N SER A 67 2.32 -1.74 2.09
CA SER A 67 2.54 -3.07 1.50
C SER A 67 1.76 -3.26 0.17
N LEU A 68 0.73 -4.09 0.13
CA LEU A 68 -0.19 -4.20 -1.01
C LEU A 68 -0.80 -2.82 -1.37
N GLY A 69 -1.23 -2.07 -0.36
CA GLY A 69 -1.74 -0.71 -0.55
C GLY A 69 -0.69 0.23 -1.16
N ALA A 70 0.59 0.04 -0.84
CA ALA A 70 1.67 0.82 -1.44
C ALA A 70 1.91 0.46 -2.92
N LEU A 71 1.79 -0.82 -3.29
CA LEU A 71 1.84 -1.25 -4.70
C LEU A 71 0.67 -0.64 -5.51
N LEU A 72 -0.53 -0.65 -4.93
CA LEU A 72 -1.71 -0.06 -5.55
C LEU A 72 -1.59 1.47 -5.69
N ALA A 73 -1.10 2.15 -4.64
CA ALA A 73 -0.84 3.58 -4.65
C ALA A 73 0.19 3.97 -5.73
N LEU A 74 1.26 3.18 -5.84
CA LEU A 74 2.31 3.36 -6.85
C LEU A 74 1.75 3.20 -8.26
N ASP A 75 1.03 2.10 -8.54
CA ASP A 75 0.45 1.82 -9.86
C ASP A 75 -0.61 2.86 -10.25
N PHE A 76 -1.49 3.22 -9.31
CA PHE A 76 -2.46 4.28 -9.52
C PHE A 76 -1.78 5.61 -9.88
N THR A 77 -0.73 6.00 -9.14
CA THR A 77 0.02 7.24 -9.42
C THR A 77 0.73 7.21 -10.77
N ILE A 78 1.26 6.05 -11.18
CA ILE A 78 1.85 5.87 -12.53
C ILE A 78 0.84 6.12 -13.64
N ARG A 79 -0.43 5.75 -13.44
CA ARG A 79 -1.52 5.87 -14.43
C ARG A 79 -2.24 7.21 -14.40
N HIS A 80 -2.38 7.79 -13.20
CA HIS A 80 -3.18 8.98 -12.92
C HIS A 80 -2.38 10.03 -12.14
N GLY A 81 -1.13 10.27 -12.55
CA GLY A 81 -0.21 11.19 -11.84
C GLY A 81 -0.72 12.62 -11.75
N ASP A 82 -1.56 13.06 -12.71
CA ASP A 82 -2.23 14.37 -12.69
C ASP A 82 -3.25 14.53 -11.55
N LYS A 83 -3.70 13.43 -10.95
CA LYS A 83 -4.62 13.42 -9.81
C LYS A 83 -3.92 13.38 -8.46
N VAL A 84 -2.65 12.99 -8.41
CA VAL A 84 -1.94 12.73 -7.17
C VAL A 84 -1.00 13.89 -6.82
N ALA A 85 -1.31 14.58 -5.73
CA ALA A 85 -0.51 15.70 -5.22
C ALA A 85 0.67 15.22 -4.36
N SER A 86 0.53 14.10 -3.65
CA SER A 86 1.57 13.52 -2.80
C SER A 86 1.35 12.03 -2.61
N LEU A 87 2.44 11.29 -2.51
CA LEU A 87 2.44 9.83 -2.38
C LEU A 87 3.27 9.39 -1.17
N VAL A 88 2.67 8.59 -0.28
CA VAL A 88 3.36 7.97 0.86
C VAL A 88 3.36 6.45 0.68
N LEU A 89 4.54 5.85 0.63
CA LEU A 89 4.74 4.43 0.36
C LEU A 89 5.38 3.75 1.58
N ILE A 90 4.62 2.90 2.27
CA ILE A 90 5.05 2.23 3.51
C ILE A 90 5.38 0.76 3.22
N GLY A 91 6.61 0.33 3.52
CA GLY A 91 7.06 -1.05 3.31
C GLY A 91 6.90 -1.50 1.86
N ALA A 92 7.14 -0.58 0.91
CA ALA A 92 6.82 -0.77 -0.50
C ALA A 92 7.88 -1.58 -1.24
N GLN A 93 7.40 -2.41 -2.17
CA GLN A 93 8.19 -3.01 -3.24
C GLN A 93 7.85 -2.29 -4.55
N TYR A 94 8.84 -2.01 -5.41
CA TYR A 94 8.60 -1.52 -6.77
C TYR A 94 8.68 -2.64 -7.81
N LYS A 95 9.23 -3.77 -7.39
CA LYS A 95 9.30 -5.04 -8.12
C LYS A 95 9.04 -6.16 -7.14
N VAL A 96 8.02 -6.94 -7.41
CA VAL A 96 7.63 -8.03 -6.52
C VAL A 96 8.52 -9.25 -6.77
N PRO A 97 9.32 -9.70 -5.78
CA PRO A 97 10.18 -10.86 -5.96
C PRO A 97 9.35 -12.14 -6.06
N THR A 98 9.38 -12.79 -7.23
CA THR A 98 8.60 -14.00 -7.51
C THR A 98 8.80 -15.11 -6.49
N LEU A 99 10.07 -15.36 -6.12
CA LEU A 99 10.41 -16.38 -5.12
C LEU A 99 9.83 -16.07 -3.74
N LEU A 100 9.76 -14.79 -3.36
CA LEU A 100 9.16 -14.37 -2.09
C LEU A 100 7.65 -14.65 -2.08
N ILE A 101 6.97 -14.34 -3.17
CA ILE A 101 5.52 -14.63 -3.32
C ILE A 101 5.27 -16.15 -3.30
N ASP A 102 6.08 -16.92 -4.00
CA ASP A 102 5.94 -18.39 -4.03
C ASP A 102 6.14 -18.99 -2.63
N PHE A 103 7.15 -18.52 -1.89
CA PHE A 103 7.39 -18.93 -0.51
C PHE A 103 6.24 -18.51 0.43
N GLN A 104 5.78 -17.26 0.31
CA GLN A 104 4.63 -16.75 1.07
C GLN A 104 3.36 -17.57 0.80
N ASN A 105 3.09 -17.90 -0.46
CA ASN A 105 1.95 -18.73 -0.83
C ASN A 105 2.06 -20.15 -0.29
N LEU A 106 3.27 -20.71 -0.23
CA LEU A 106 3.50 -22.00 0.40
C LEU A 106 3.17 -21.95 1.91
N LEU A 107 3.62 -20.89 2.60
CA LEU A 107 3.28 -20.68 4.02
C LEU A 107 1.76 -20.54 4.21
N PHE A 108 1.09 -19.73 3.39
CA PHE A 108 -0.36 -19.58 3.45
C PHE A 108 -1.10 -20.90 3.27
N ARG A 109 -0.62 -21.80 2.40
CA ARG A 109 -1.20 -23.14 2.23
C ARG A 109 -1.07 -23.99 3.49
N CYS A 110 0.01 -23.84 4.26
CA CYS A 110 0.23 -24.57 5.51
C CYS A 110 -0.55 -23.98 6.70
N MET A 111 -0.94 -22.70 6.65
CA MET A 111 -1.67 -22.04 7.74
C MET A 111 -3.13 -22.52 7.81
N PRO A 112 -3.71 -22.66 9.03
CA PRO A 112 -5.12 -23.01 9.17
C PRO A 112 -6.04 -21.88 8.68
N ALA A 113 -7.21 -22.25 8.12
CA ALA A 113 -8.15 -21.26 7.56
C ALA A 113 -8.59 -20.18 8.57
N LYS A 114 -8.68 -20.54 9.85
CA LYS A 114 -9.04 -19.60 10.95
C LYS A 114 -8.09 -18.40 11.05
N SER A 115 -6.83 -18.55 10.64
CA SER A 115 -5.85 -17.46 10.65
C SER A 115 -6.18 -16.32 9.68
N PHE A 116 -7.11 -16.56 8.75
CA PHE A 116 -7.52 -15.59 7.73
C PHE A 116 -8.86 -14.90 8.06
N TYR A 117 -9.57 -15.28 9.14
CA TYR A 117 -10.90 -14.74 9.43
C TYR A 117 -10.92 -13.22 9.64
N ASN A 118 -9.84 -12.67 10.20
CA ASN A 118 -9.75 -11.23 10.49
C ASN A 118 -9.00 -10.44 9.40
N MET A 119 -8.68 -11.09 8.27
CA MET A 119 -7.89 -10.48 7.19
C MET A 119 -8.78 -9.91 6.07
N GLY A 120 -10.09 -9.87 6.22
CA GLY A 120 -11.03 -9.44 5.18
C GLY A 120 -11.14 -10.37 3.97
N LEU A 121 -10.38 -11.47 3.93
CA LEU A 121 -10.31 -12.44 2.84
C LEU A 121 -10.31 -13.88 3.32
N SER A 122 -10.87 -14.79 2.51
CA SER A 122 -10.68 -16.22 2.73
C SER A 122 -9.22 -16.63 2.44
N LYS A 123 -8.80 -17.78 3.01
CA LYS A 123 -7.47 -18.36 2.70
C LYS A 123 -7.25 -18.54 1.20
N SER A 124 -8.25 -19.04 0.48
CA SER A 124 -8.19 -19.24 -0.98
C SER A 124 -7.97 -17.91 -1.72
N ASP A 125 -8.72 -16.88 -1.33
CA ASP A 125 -8.66 -15.58 -1.99
C ASP A 125 -7.37 -14.83 -1.66
N THR A 126 -6.85 -14.98 -0.44
CA THR A 126 -5.52 -14.46 -0.07
C THR A 126 -4.42 -15.06 -0.96
N ILE A 127 -4.45 -16.38 -1.21
CA ILE A 127 -3.49 -17.05 -2.08
C ILE A 127 -3.64 -16.59 -3.54
N LYS A 128 -4.88 -16.47 -4.05
CA LYS A 128 -5.15 -15.98 -5.41
C LYS A 128 -4.64 -14.57 -5.60
N LEU A 129 -4.95 -13.67 -4.65
CA LEU A 129 -4.49 -12.28 -4.68
C LEU A 129 -2.97 -12.19 -4.65
N SER A 130 -2.32 -12.87 -3.71
CA SER A 130 -0.86 -12.93 -3.62
C SER A 130 -0.26 -13.43 -4.93
N HIS A 131 -0.80 -14.51 -5.51
CA HIS A 131 -0.32 -15.05 -6.78
C HIS A 131 -0.47 -14.04 -7.95
N SER A 132 -1.55 -13.26 -7.98
CA SER A 132 -1.79 -12.26 -9.04
C SER A 132 -0.79 -11.10 -9.03
N MET A 133 -0.04 -10.91 -7.93
CA MET A 133 1.02 -9.89 -7.82
C MET A 133 2.40 -10.38 -8.31
N ARG A 134 2.54 -11.66 -8.62
CA ARG A 134 3.83 -12.36 -8.83
C ARG A 134 4.75 -11.74 -9.88
N SER A 135 4.19 -11.03 -10.87
CA SER A 135 4.96 -10.45 -11.99
C SER A 135 4.97 -8.92 -12.00
N LEU A 136 4.55 -8.27 -10.91
CA LEU A 136 4.55 -6.82 -10.87
C LEU A 136 5.98 -6.27 -10.85
N ASP A 137 6.29 -5.41 -11.82
CA ASP A 137 7.55 -4.71 -11.95
C ASP A 137 7.29 -3.30 -12.51
N PHE A 138 7.45 -2.29 -11.67
CA PHE A 138 7.23 -0.88 -12.02
C PHE A 138 8.51 -0.15 -12.41
N THR A 139 9.67 -0.83 -12.44
CA THR A 139 10.99 -0.21 -12.61
C THR A 139 11.04 0.76 -13.79
N SER A 140 10.53 0.36 -14.96
CA SER A 140 10.54 1.18 -16.18
C SER A 140 9.54 2.34 -16.19
N GLN A 141 8.61 2.36 -15.22
CA GLN A 141 7.52 3.34 -15.18
C GLN A 141 7.67 4.35 -14.03
N LEU A 142 8.64 4.17 -13.14
CA LEU A 142 8.85 5.06 -11.99
C LEU A 142 9.10 6.51 -12.40
N SER A 143 9.70 6.74 -13.56
CA SER A 143 9.93 8.10 -14.10
C SER A 143 8.66 8.89 -14.42
N LYS A 144 7.50 8.24 -14.49
CA LYS A 144 6.19 8.91 -14.65
C LYS A 144 5.70 9.59 -13.38
N ILE A 145 6.27 9.25 -12.21
CA ILE A 145 5.89 9.83 -10.93
C ILE A 145 6.63 11.15 -10.77
N THR A 146 5.86 12.24 -10.77
CA THR A 146 6.38 13.62 -10.68
C THR A 146 6.00 14.32 -9.38
N CYS A 147 5.03 13.78 -8.63
CA CYS A 147 4.65 14.33 -7.34
C CYS A 147 5.70 14.01 -6.26
N PRO A 148 5.73 14.77 -5.15
CA PRO A 148 6.52 14.43 -3.98
C PRO A 148 6.17 13.03 -3.45
N VAL A 149 7.21 12.24 -3.10
CA VAL A 149 7.07 10.89 -2.56
C VAL A 149 7.77 10.78 -1.22
N THR A 150 7.08 10.26 -0.21
CA THR A 150 7.71 9.84 1.04
C THR A 150 7.72 8.31 1.10
N VAL A 151 8.91 7.73 1.17
CA VAL A 151 9.07 6.29 1.37
C VAL A 151 9.31 6.04 2.85
N LEU A 152 8.41 5.28 3.50
CA LEU A 152 8.55 4.88 4.90
C LEU A 152 8.91 3.40 5.00
N CYS A 153 9.85 3.09 5.90
CA CYS A 153 10.17 1.71 6.23
C CYS A 153 10.48 1.60 7.73
N GLY A 154 9.89 0.63 8.38
CA GLY A 154 10.23 0.35 9.77
C GLY A 154 11.66 -0.19 9.89
N GLU A 155 12.37 0.21 10.94
CA GLU A 155 13.73 -0.24 11.22
C GLU A 155 13.85 -1.79 11.29
N LYS A 156 12.79 -2.43 11.79
CA LYS A 156 12.71 -3.89 11.93
C LYS A 156 12.18 -4.61 10.68
N ASP A 157 11.68 -3.87 9.68
CA ASP A 157 11.17 -4.44 8.42
C ASP A 157 12.31 -4.78 7.45
N ARG A 158 13.11 -5.76 7.82
CA ARG A 158 14.28 -6.21 7.06
C ARG A 158 13.95 -6.67 5.64
N ALA A 159 12.74 -7.19 5.44
CA ALA A 159 12.30 -7.70 4.13
C ALA A 159 12.15 -6.58 3.10
N ASN A 160 11.70 -5.40 3.52
CA ASN A 160 11.40 -4.28 2.63
C ASN A 160 12.47 -3.17 2.67
N LEU A 161 13.37 -3.16 3.66
CA LEU A 161 14.36 -2.08 3.83
C LEU A 161 15.23 -1.87 2.58
N LYS A 162 15.70 -2.96 1.94
CA LYS A 162 16.53 -2.86 0.72
C LYS A 162 15.73 -2.29 -0.46
N ALA A 163 14.47 -2.72 -0.61
CA ALA A 163 13.59 -2.23 -1.66
C ALA A 163 13.23 -0.76 -1.44
N SER A 164 12.94 -0.35 -0.21
CA SER A 164 12.64 1.04 0.16
C SER A 164 13.80 1.99 -0.14
N LYS A 165 15.04 1.58 0.21
CA LYS A 165 16.25 2.35 -0.16
C LYS A 165 16.39 2.48 -1.67
N LYS A 166 16.20 1.37 -2.40
CA LYS A 166 16.32 1.39 -3.86
C LYS A 166 15.21 2.20 -4.53
N LEU A 167 13.99 2.14 -4.01
CA LEU A 167 12.87 2.94 -4.51
C LEU A 167 13.15 4.45 -4.33
N ASN A 168 13.70 4.86 -3.19
CA ASN A 168 14.13 6.25 -2.96
C ASN A 168 15.21 6.71 -3.94
N GLU A 169 16.14 5.84 -4.33
CA GLU A 169 17.16 6.16 -5.34
C GLU A 169 16.58 6.30 -6.76
N LEU A 170 15.53 5.54 -7.07
CA LEU A 170 14.91 5.50 -8.39
C LEU A 170 13.88 6.60 -8.63
N LEU A 171 13.30 7.16 -7.56
CA LEU A 171 12.31 8.24 -7.63
C LEU A 171 12.98 9.58 -7.33
N SER A 172 13.03 10.47 -8.33
CA SER A 172 13.72 11.78 -8.23
C SER A 172 13.14 12.73 -7.18
N GLN A 173 11.87 12.57 -6.84
CA GLN A 173 11.13 13.39 -5.87
C GLN A 173 10.89 12.66 -4.54
N ALA A 174 11.66 11.60 -4.26
CA ALA A 174 11.48 10.80 -3.06
C ALA A 174 12.37 11.23 -1.90
N THR A 175 11.82 11.10 -0.69
CA THR A 175 12.56 11.13 0.57
C THR A 175 12.32 9.82 1.32
N LEU A 176 13.38 9.24 1.87
CA LEU A 176 13.28 8.02 2.68
C LEU A 176 13.34 8.37 4.17
N GLN A 177 12.38 7.85 4.93
CA GLN A 177 12.39 7.90 6.39
C GLN A 177 12.35 6.48 6.96
N ILE A 178 13.33 6.14 7.80
CA ILE A 178 13.34 4.90 8.58
C ILE A 178 12.72 5.20 9.94
N VAL A 179 11.65 4.47 10.27
CA VAL A 179 10.92 4.65 11.54
C VAL A 179 11.54 3.75 12.59
N SER A 180 12.18 4.38 13.59
CA SER A 180 12.89 3.65 14.65
C SER A 180 11.93 2.81 15.49
N GLY A 181 12.33 1.60 15.82
CA GLY A 181 11.54 0.66 16.62
C GLY A 181 10.34 0.03 15.92
N ALA A 182 9.92 0.54 14.75
CA ALA A 182 8.76 0.02 14.02
C ALA A 182 9.09 -1.21 13.18
N GLY A 183 8.10 -2.08 13.00
CA GLY A 183 8.09 -3.21 12.07
C GLY A 183 7.50 -2.85 10.71
N HIS A 184 6.84 -3.83 10.09
CA HIS A 184 6.19 -3.66 8.80
C HIS A 184 4.91 -2.79 8.87
N GLU A 185 4.15 -2.94 9.96
CA GLU A 185 2.86 -2.28 10.16
C GLU A 185 3.03 -0.92 10.87
N ILE A 186 3.69 0.05 10.21
CA ILE A 186 3.94 1.39 10.79
C ILE A 186 2.62 2.09 11.18
N ASN A 187 1.52 1.81 10.49
CA ASN A 187 0.19 2.33 10.85
C ASN A 187 -0.29 1.91 12.24
N LYS A 188 0.28 0.85 12.81
CA LYS A 188 0.04 0.38 14.18
C LYS A 188 1.17 0.74 15.13
N ASP A 189 2.42 0.60 14.66
CA ASP A 189 3.62 0.77 15.49
C ASP A 189 3.96 2.23 15.78
N ALA A 190 3.68 3.13 14.81
CA ALA A 190 4.00 4.56 14.89
C ALA A 190 3.01 5.41 14.05
N PRO A 191 1.69 5.38 14.37
CA PRO A 191 0.66 6.08 13.60
C PRO A 191 0.88 7.60 13.54
N GLU A 192 1.49 8.19 14.57
CA GLU A 192 1.83 9.62 14.65
C GLU A 192 2.83 10.06 13.57
N VAL A 193 3.73 9.17 13.15
CA VAL A 193 4.70 9.48 12.08
C VAL A 193 3.97 9.66 10.75
N ILE A 194 3.02 8.77 10.44
CA ILE A 194 2.23 8.85 9.22
C ILE A 194 1.34 10.09 9.24
N ALA A 195 0.66 10.33 10.36
CA ALA A 195 -0.22 11.49 10.51
C ALA A 195 0.55 12.82 10.38
N ALA A 196 1.76 12.91 10.93
CA ALA A 196 2.61 14.11 10.80
C ALA A 196 2.97 14.41 9.35
N ILE A 197 3.24 13.37 8.52
CA ILE A 197 3.57 13.52 7.11
C ILE A 197 2.35 13.96 6.29
N LEU A 198 1.17 13.41 6.61
CA LEU A 198 -0.05 13.66 5.83
C LEU A 198 -0.79 14.95 6.24
N ASN A 199 -0.47 15.51 7.40
CA ASN A 199 -1.03 16.78 7.89
C ASN A 199 -0.20 18.02 7.45
N MET A 200 0.93 17.82 6.76
CA MET A 200 1.74 18.90 6.17
C MET A 200 1.12 19.40 4.89
#